data_ca935c3e45bc7ce363ade262992ccbcf
#
_entry.id   ca935c3e45bc7ce363ade262992ccbcf
#
_cell.length_a   1.000
_cell.length_b   1.000
_cell.length_c   1.000
_cell.angle_alpha   90.00
_cell.angle_beta   90.00
_cell.angle_gamma   90.00
#
_symmetry.space_group_name_H-M   'P 1'
#
loop_
_entity.id
_entity.type
_entity.pdbx_description
1 polymer ?
#
loop_
_entity_poly.entity_id
_entity_poly.type
_entity_poly.pdbx_seq_one_letter_code
_entity_poly.pdbx_strand_id
1 'polypeptide(L)'
;MIKKSLLIILVFALLLTVSSFGVFAKELPREIVIGWTPPDITGVFRTATHYFEVGAYDASLNGIPTTIVYRAPASHIAFGDQVSIIEDFITMNVDVIAISPIEVEVIIPAIRKANEAGIPVIIVNLLEPIAGIEVASYIGFDNGEAAMVSAYTVLDYFGGPGVLGTGRKVAVEPGEYLDLKWWQDLYATVTPEEKAAIKATGTIIEGIAGGFFSTARLIGFHKVIDEYPGIKIVGTLPADWNREKGIKTAEDFLTANPRGTLDFMWAASNEMGMGAMLAVEAVRRQDEVTIFTNDVTPESAERVREGRMVAETTHGFADWGWYGVEYAVRAALELDVPPIFDIRPRTMYKENADEFYPEPKLEPIDWDAIKAEYLAK
;
A
#
# COMPACT_ATOMS: atom_id res chain seq x y z
N MET A 1 26.06 72.49 34.09
CA MET A 1 26.77 71.27 33.65
C MET A 1 25.97 69.97 33.91
N ILE A 2 25.16 69.86 34.96
CA ILE A 2 24.41 68.66 35.38
C ILE A 2 23.29 68.27 34.40
N LYS A 3 22.61 69.19 33.70
CA LYS A 3 21.54 68.92 32.76
C LYS A 3 21.97 68.25 31.44
N LYS A 4 23.20 68.46 30.97
CA LYS A 4 23.73 67.84 29.73
C LYS A 4 24.21 66.41 29.98
N SER A 5 24.71 66.09 31.16
CA SER A 5 25.14 64.75 31.53
C SER A 5 23.95 63.81 31.73
N LEU A 6 22.81 64.32 32.24
CA LEU A 6 21.59 63.51 32.41
C LEU A 6 20.94 63.10 31.05
N LEU A 7 21.04 63.97 30.03
CA LEU A 7 20.50 63.69 28.68
C LEU A 7 21.35 62.67 27.98
N ILE A 8 22.65 62.62 28.15
CA ILE A 8 23.55 61.62 27.58
C ILE A 8 23.31 60.19 28.16
N ILE A 9 23.08 60.12 29.48
CA ILE A 9 22.80 58.89 30.20
C ILE A 9 21.44 58.34 29.77
N LEU A 10 20.44 59.22 29.59
CA LEU A 10 19.11 58.79 29.13
C LEU A 10 19.12 58.26 27.65
N VAL A 11 19.93 58.88 26.76
CA VAL A 11 20.09 58.42 25.36
C VAL A 11 20.89 57.11 25.31
N PHE A 12 21.90 56.93 26.16
CA PHE A 12 22.61 55.65 26.26
C PHE A 12 21.78 54.53 26.90
N ALA A 13 20.91 54.85 27.89
CA ALA A 13 19.94 53.87 28.42
C ALA A 13 18.86 53.53 27.41
N LEU A 14 18.45 54.46 26.54
CA LEU A 14 17.48 54.17 25.46
C LEU A 14 18.08 53.37 24.30
N LEU A 15 19.41 53.51 24.04
CA LEU A 15 20.13 52.72 23.03
C LEU A 15 20.49 51.32 23.50
N LEU A 16 20.49 51.04 24.81
CA LEU A 16 20.71 49.71 25.38
C LEU A 16 19.42 48.88 25.52
N THR A 17 18.24 49.48 25.28
CA THR A 17 16.97 48.75 25.24
C THR A 17 16.53 48.35 23.84
N VAL A 18 17.28 48.73 22.81
CA VAL A 18 17.08 48.28 21.45
C VAL A 18 18.04 47.13 21.20
N SER A 19 17.54 45.93 21.15
CA SER A 19 18.13 44.73 20.58
C SER A 19 18.51 43.65 21.59
N SER A 20 17.51 43.03 22.12
CA SER A 20 17.56 41.59 22.31
C SER A 20 16.21 41.01 21.81
N PHE A 21 15.80 41.35 20.60
CA PHE A 21 15.07 40.40 19.83
C PHE A 21 16.12 39.34 19.45
N GLY A 22 16.38 38.44 20.37
CA GLY A 22 17.03 37.20 20.03
C GLY A 22 16.19 36.57 18.94
N VAL A 23 16.71 36.46 17.75
CA VAL A 23 16.23 35.53 16.77
C VAL A 23 16.42 34.18 17.49
N PHE A 24 15.39 33.71 18.17
CA PHE A 24 15.39 32.32 18.63
C PHE A 24 15.54 31.49 17.39
N ALA A 25 16.68 30.86 17.22
CA ALA A 25 16.84 29.89 16.14
C ALA A 25 15.69 28.87 16.28
N LYS A 26 14.99 28.65 15.21
CA LYS A 26 13.92 27.65 15.18
C LYS A 26 14.54 26.28 15.52
N GLU A 27 14.00 25.61 16.50
CA GLU A 27 14.49 24.32 16.95
C GLU A 27 13.52 23.22 16.44
N LEU A 28 14.05 22.04 16.19
CA LEU A 28 13.22 20.87 15.89
C LEU A 28 12.33 20.54 17.09
N PRO A 29 11.11 19.99 16.87
CA PRO A 29 10.26 19.53 17.95
C PRO A 29 10.97 18.46 18.77
N ARG A 30 10.56 18.32 20.04
CA ARG A 30 11.16 17.30 20.93
C ARG A 30 10.97 15.89 20.41
N GLU A 31 9.79 15.63 19.86
CA GLU A 31 9.38 14.35 19.32
C GLU A 31 8.21 14.57 18.36
N ILE A 32 8.15 13.80 17.29
CA ILE A 32 7.01 13.71 16.38
C ILE A 32 6.32 12.38 16.64
N VAL A 33 5.04 12.42 16.98
CA VAL A 33 4.23 11.23 17.24
C VAL A 33 3.29 10.99 16.06
N ILE A 34 3.44 9.87 15.37
CA ILE A 34 2.60 9.47 14.24
C ILE A 34 1.65 8.37 14.72
N GLY A 35 0.34 8.63 14.64
CA GLY A 35 -0.70 7.61 14.82
C GLY A 35 -0.88 6.81 13.53
N TRP A 36 -0.70 5.49 13.56
CA TRP A 36 -0.91 4.62 12.41
C TRP A 36 -2.05 3.64 12.66
N THR A 37 -3.05 3.61 11.76
CA THR A 37 -4.14 2.63 11.81
C THR A 37 -4.32 1.90 10.49
N PRO A 38 -3.77 0.67 10.36
CA PRO A 38 -4.08 -0.26 9.28
C PRO A 38 -5.40 -1.00 9.55
N PRO A 39 -5.97 -1.71 8.55
CA PRO A 39 -7.14 -2.57 8.72
C PRO A 39 -6.94 -3.74 9.69
N ASP A 40 -5.71 -4.25 9.77
CA ASP A 40 -5.26 -5.26 10.74
C ASP A 40 -3.72 -5.19 10.90
N ILE A 41 -3.12 -6.14 11.61
CA ILE A 41 -1.67 -6.26 11.83
C ILE A 41 -1.10 -7.56 11.25
N THR A 42 -1.76 -8.15 10.27
CA THR A 42 -1.33 -9.39 9.60
C THR A 42 -0.85 -9.11 8.18
N GLY A 43 -0.27 -10.10 7.54
CA GLY A 43 0.10 -10.04 6.13
C GLY A 43 0.83 -8.76 5.71
N VAL A 44 0.29 -8.10 4.73
CA VAL A 44 0.85 -6.88 4.13
C VAL A 44 0.87 -5.69 5.09
N PHE A 45 -0.14 -5.58 5.95
CA PHE A 45 -0.21 -4.47 6.91
C PHE A 45 0.81 -4.62 8.04
N ARG A 46 1.20 -5.86 8.38
CA ARG A 46 2.35 -6.10 9.24
C ARG A 46 3.65 -5.59 8.58
N THR A 47 3.82 -5.84 7.29
CA THR A 47 4.97 -5.33 6.53
C THR A 47 4.98 -3.81 6.52
N ALA A 48 3.87 -3.15 6.18
CA ALA A 48 3.77 -1.70 6.19
C ALA A 48 4.06 -1.12 7.58
N THR A 49 3.47 -1.70 8.65
CA THR A 49 3.71 -1.27 10.03
C THR A 49 5.19 -1.38 10.41
N HIS A 50 5.85 -2.49 10.04
CA HIS A 50 7.28 -2.65 10.27
C HIS A 50 8.10 -1.52 9.60
N TYR A 51 7.79 -1.16 8.36
CA TYR A 51 8.51 -0.08 7.68
C TYR A 51 8.15 1.32 8.18
N PHE A 52 6.97 1.53 8.76
CA PHE A 52 6.70 2.74 9.57
C PHE A 52 7.63 2.80 10.79
N GLU A 53 7.84 1.69 11.50
CA GLU A 53 8.76 1.65 12.64
C GLU A 53 10.22 1.85 12.20
N VAL A 54 10.64 1.21 11.10
CA VAL A 54 12.00 1.37 10.53
C VAL A 54 12.23 2.81 10.09
N GLY A 55 11.30 3.43 9.38
CA GLY A 55 11.40 4.84 8.95
C GLY A 55 11.45 5.82 10.12
N ALA A 56 10.64 5.61 11.16
CA ALA A 56 10.67 6.44 12.36
C ALA A 56 11.98 6.29 13.14
N TYR A 57 12.52 5.09 13.20
CA TYR A 57 13.82 4.84 13.78
C TYR A 57 14.95 5.54 12.98
N ASP A 58 14.90 5.46 11.65
CA ASP A 58 15.85 6.13 10.77
C ASP A 58 15.77 7.67 10.91
N ALA A 59 14.57 8.25 10.94
CA ALA A 59 14.37 9.68 11.22
C ALA A 59 15.00 10.08 12.56
N SER A 60 14.79 9.26 13.61
CA SER A 60 15.34 9.50 14.95
C SER A 60 16.87 9.43 14.97
N LEU A 61 17.48 8.47 14.29
CA LEU A 61 18.94 8.39 14.15
C LEU A 61 19.52 9.61 13.43
N ASN A 62 18.76 10.19 12.52
CA ASN A 62 19.14 11.39 11.78
C ASN A 62 18.74 12.71 12.48
N GLY A 63 18.35 12.66 13.75
CA GLY A 63 18.12 13.83 14.60
C GLY A 63 16.74 14.45 14.50
N ILE A 64 15.75 13.72 13.96
CA ILE A 64 14.32 14.05 14.02
C ILE A 64 13.63 12.97 14.88
N PRO A 65 13.53 13.15 16.20
CA PRO A 65 12.91 12.16 17.08
C PRO A 65 11.49 11.87 16.63
N THR A 66 11.22 10.62 16.27
CA THR A 66 9.94 10.21 15.69
C THR A 66 9.50 8.88 16.30
N THR A 67 8.24 8.79 16.69
CA THR A 67 7.64 7.60 17.30
C THR A 67 6.35 7.22 16.58
N ILE A 68 6.15 5.93 16.35
CA ILE A 68 4.90 5.38 15.80
C ILE A 68 4.05 4.82 16.94
N VAL A 69 2.81 5.29 17.03
CA VAL A 69 1.76 4.68 17.85
C VAL A 69 0.79 4.01 16.90
N TYR A 70 0.82 2.68 16.81
CA TYR A 70 -0.10 1.99 15.92
C TYR A 70 -1.17 1.23 16.69
N ARG A 71 -2.37 1.22 16.14
CA ARG A 71 -3.53 0.45 16.57
C ARG A 71 -4.30 -0.04 15.37
N ALA A 72 -4.81 -1.25 15.45
CA ALA A 72 -5.60 -1.83 14.38
C ALA A 72 -6.91 -2.41 14.91
N PRO A 73 -7.98 -2.39 14.11
CA PRO A 73 -9.20 -3.13 14.37
C PRO A 73 -8.96 -4.63 14.51
N ALA A 74 -9.91 -5.34 15.10
CA ALA A 74 -9.83 -6.78 15.27
C ALA A 74 -9.95 -7.55 13.95
N SER A 75 -10.54 -6.93 12.90
CA SER A 75 -10.72 -7.53 11.57
C SER A 75 -11.10 -6.46 10.54
N HIS A 76 -10.99 -6.82 9.26
CA HIS A 76 -11.39 -5.98 8.13
C HIS A 76 -12.90 -5.65 8.04
N ILE A 77 -13.73 -6.17 8.92
CA ILE A 77 -15.16 -5.83 9.02
C ILE A 77 -15.51 -5.07 10.30
N ALA A 78 -14.52 -4.76 11.14
CA ALA A 78 -14.70 -4.00 12.36
C ALA A 78 -14.58 -2.48 12.09
N PHE A 79 -15.45 -1.96 11.24
CA PHE A 79 -15.40 -0.57 10.76
C PHE A 79 -15.44 0.46 11.90
N GLY A 80 -16.30 0.23 12.90
CA GLY A 80 -16.44 1.13 14.06
C GLY A 80 -15.19 1.20 14.91
N ASP A 81 -14.42 0.13 14.99
CA ASP A 81 -13.16 0.09 15.75
C ASP A 81 -12.14 1.05 15.12
N GLN A 82 -12.01 1.09 13.77
CA GLN A 82 -11.09 2.00 13.11
C GLN A 82 -11.48 3.47 13.33
N VAL A 83 -12.77 3.79 13.30
CA VAL A 83 -13.27 5.12 13.65
C VAL A 83 -12.86 5.51 15.08
N SER A 84 -13.07 4.60 16.04
CA SER A 84 -12.70 4.83 17.44
C SER A 84 -11.19 5.01 17.63
N ILE A 85 -10.36 4.26 16.89
CA ILE A 85 -8.90 4.40 16.92
C ILE A 85 -8.46 5.79 16.41
N ILE A 86 -9.07 6.29 15.34
CA ILE A 86 -8.79 7.65 14.84
C ILE A 86 -9.14 8.69 15.90
N GLU A 87 -10.31 8.56 16.56
CA GLU A 87 -10.73 9.45 17.63
C GLU A 87 -9.81 9.37 18.88
N ASP A 88 -9.28 8.17 19.18
CA ASP A 88 -8.26 8.00 20.22
C ASP A 88 -6.98 8.76 19.88
N PHE A 89 -6.50 8.68 18.62
CA PHE A 89 -5.30 9.43 18.20
C PHE A 89 -5.51 10.95 18.29
N ILE A 90 -6.71 11.45 17.95
CA ILE A 90 -7.06 12.86 18.17
C ILE A 90 -6.99 13.21 19.65
N THR A 91 -7.55 12.37 20.54
CA THR A 91 -7.52 12.58 21.99
C THR A 91 -6.09 12.53 22.55
N MET A 92 -5.22 11.68 22.00
CA MET A 92 -3.80 11.60 22.33
C MET A 92 -3.00 12.80 21.82
N ASN A 93 -3.60 13.64 20.97
CA ASN A 93 -2.94 14.78 20.32
C ASN A 93 -1.66 14.37 19.59
N VAL A 94 -1.73 13.32 18.77
CA VAL A 94 -0.62 12.93 17.88
C VAL A 94 -0.36 14.03 16.85
N ASP A 95 0.86 14.12 16.35
CA ASP A 95 1.23 15.18 15.38
C ASP A 95 0.71 14.91 13.98
N VAL A 96 0.52 13.64 13.60
CA VAL A 96 -0.04 13.21 12.29
C VAL A 96 -0.79 11.91 12.47
N ILE A 97 -1.86 11.71 11.69
CA ILE A 97 -2.56 10.42 11.61
C ILE A 97 -2.38 9.83 10.21
N ALA A 98 -1.78 8.63 10.13
CA ALA A 98 -1.71 7.82 8.93
C ALA A 98 -2.79 6.73 8.99
N ILE A 99 -3.55 6.56 7.91
CA ILE A 99 -4.71 5.66 7.87
C ILE A 99 -4.67 4.83 6.59
N SER A 100 -4.75 3.51 6.72
CA SER A 100 -5.18 2.67 5.60
C SER A 100 -6.65 2.30 5.85
N PRO A 101 -7.60 2.81 5.06
CA PRO A 101 -9.01 2.59 5.34
C PRO A 101 -9.41 1.13 5.20
N ILE A 102 -10.24 0.62 6.12
CA ILE A 102 -11.00 -0.62 5.86
C ILE A 102 -12.05 -0.34 4.78
N GLU A 103 -12.79 0.76 4.94
CA GLU A 103 -13.79 1.25 3.99
C GLU A 103 -13.77 2.78 3.98
N VAL A 104 -13.78 3.37 2.80
CA VAL A 104 -13.55 4.81 2.60
C VAL A 104 -14.62 5.66 3.24
N GLU A 105 -15.88 5.37 2.97
CA GLU A 105 -17.03 6.20 3.44
C GLU A 105 -17.15 6.25 4.96
N VAL A 106 -16.77 5.17 5.65
CA VAL A 106 -16.95 5.03 7.10
C VAL A 106 -16.03 5.94 7.91
N ILE A 107 -14.82 6.19 7.40
CA ILE A 107 -13.81 6.98 8.13
C ILE A 107 -13.92 8.49 7.91
N ILE A 108 -14.68 8.95 6.91
CA ILE A 108 -14.82 10.38 6.57
C ILE A 108 -15.17 11.25 7.79
N PRO A 109 -16.15 10.89 8.64
CA PRO A 109 -16.49 11.70 9.81
C PRO A 109 -15.32 11.83 10.82
N ALA A 110 -14.55 10.77 11.01
CA ALA A 110 -13.42 10.77 11.93
C ALA A 110 -12.25 11.62 11.40
N ILE A 111 -11.96 11.53 10.09
CA ILE A 111 -10.96 12.38 9.44
C ILE A 111 -11.36 13.86 9.53
N ARG A 112 -12.64 14.18 9.35
CA ARG A 112 -13.10 15.56 9.53
C ARG A 112 -12.84 16.09 10.94
N LYS A 113 -13.02 15.26 11.97
CA LYS A 113 -12.65 15.62 13.36
C LYS A 113 -11.15 15.85 13.52
N ALA A 114 -10.31 15.04 12.85
CA ALA A 114 -8.86 15.26 12.85
C ALA A 114 -8.50 16.60 12.19
N ASN A 115 -9.12 16.92 11.05
CA ASN A 115 -8.96 18.21 10.38
C ASN A 115 -9.39 19.39 11.28
N GLU A 116 -10.54 19.28 11.96
CA GLU A 116 -11.04 20.27 12.92
C GLU A 116 -10.08 20.45 14.11
N ALA A 117 -9.38 19.39 14.51
CA ALA A 117 -8.33 19.44 15.55
C ALA A 117 -6.98 19.96 15.04
N GLY A 118 -6.85 20.25 13.74
CA GLY A 118 -5.61 20.70 13.12
C GLY A 118 -4.55 19.60 12.94
N ILE A 119 -4.94 18.33 13.04
CA ILE A 119 -4.03 17.19 12.88
C ILE A 119 -4.00 16.78 11.40
N PRO A 120 -2.84 16.85 10.72
CA PRO A 120 -2.68 16.39 9.35
C PRO A 120 -3.00 14.90 9.21
N VAL A 121 -3.63 14.53 8.10
CA VAL A 121 -3.96 13.14 7.79
C VAL A 121 -3.24 12.70 6.52
N ILE A 122 -2.67 11.50 6.55
CA ILE A 122 -2.12 10.79 5.39
C ILE A 122 -2.97 9.56 5.16
N ILE A 123 -3.43 9.38 3.93
CA ILE A 123 -4.16 8.17 3.53
C ILE A 123 -3.18 7.23 2.81
N VAL A 124 -3.18 5.99 3.23
CA VAL A 124 -2.35 4.92 2.67
C VAL A 124 -3.24 3.89 1.98
N ASN A 125 -2.76 3.20 0.96
CA ASN A 125 -3.50 2.20 0.19
C ASN A 125 -4.61 2.78 -0.72
N LEU A 126 -4.55 4.07 -1.01
CA LEU A 126 -5.54 4.75 -1.85
C LEU A 126 -4.88 5.92 -2.58
N LEU A 127 -5.29 6.18 -3.83
CA LEU A 127 -4.87 7.36 -4.60
C LEU A 127 -6.01 8.32 -4.88
N GLU A 128 -7.26 7.83 -4.87
CA GLU A 128 -8.43 8.62 -5.20
C GLU A 128 -8.74 9.62 -4.08
N PRO A 129 -8.76 10.94 -4.38
CA PRO A 129 -9.08 11.94 -3.38
C PRO A 129 -10.49 11.76 -2.81
N ILE A 130 -10.59 11.80 -1.48
CA ILE A 130 -11.86 11.67 -0.76
C ILE A 130 -12.48 13.06 -0.63
N ALA A 131 -13.72 13.22 -1.11
CA ALA A 131 -14.41 14.50 -1.05
C ALA A 131 -14.80 14.90 0.38
N GLY A 132 -14.69 16.20 0.71
CA GLY A 132 -15.20 16.79 1.95
C GLY A 132 -14.32 16.59 3.19
N ILE A 133 -13.05 16.25 2.99
CA ILE A 133 -12.00 16.17 4.01
C ILE A 133 -10.69 16.74 3.45
N GLU A 134 -9.76 17.10 4.33
CA GLU A 134 -8.41 17.51 4.00
C GLU A 134 -7.45 16.35 4.26
N VAL A 135 -6.64 16.01 3.26
CA VAL A 135 -5.61 14.97 3.33
C VAL A 135 -4.30 15.57 2.86
N ALA A 136 -3.25 15.45 3.66
CA ALA A 136 -1.93 15.98 3.33
C ALA A 136 -1.29 15.21 2.19
N SER A 137 -1.47 13.90 2.14
CA SER A 137 -0.98 13.04 1.05
C SER A 137 -1.77 11.75 0.95
N TYR A 138 -1.85 11.23 -0.27
CA TYR A 138 -2.29 9.87 -0.59
C TYR A 138 -1.08 9.05 -1.03
N ILE A 139 -0.83 7.95 -0.35
CA ILE A 139 0.26 7.00 -0.67
C ILE A 139 -0.39 5.66 -1.02
N GLY A 140 -0.24 5.21 -2.25
CA GLY A 140 -0.90 3.96 -2.63
C GLY A 140 -0.75 3.62 -4.10
N PHE A 141 -1.76 3.00 -4.63
CA PHE A 141 -1.83 2.51 -6.00
C PHE A 141 -3.28 2.48 -6.48
N ASP A 142 -3.48 2.39 -7.78
CA ASP A 142 -4.79 2.13 -8.37
C ASP A 142 -5.14 0.64 -8.23
N ASN A 143 -6.19 0.35 -7.44
CA ASN A 143 -6.63 -1.02 -7.17
C ASN A 143 -7.15 -1.74 -8.42
N GLY A 144 -7.76 -1.00 -9.35
CA GLY A 144 -8.19 -1.54 -10.63
C GLY A 144 -6.99 -1.91 -11.52
N GLU A 145 -5.99 -1.03 -11.61
CA GLU A 145 -4.75 -1.31 -12.36
C GLU A 145 -4.00 -2.51 -11.81
N ALA A 146 -3.92 -2.64 -10.49
CA ALA A 146 -3.31 -3.81 -9.86
C ALA A 146 -3.97 -5.12 -10.28
N ALA A 147 -5.29 -5.14 -10.30
CA ALA A 147 -6.04 -6.30 -10.74
C ALA A 147 -5.93 -6.56 -12.26
N MET A 148 -5.80 -5.49 -13.08
CA MET A 148 -5.48 -5.63 -14.50
C MET A 148 -4.11 -6.29 -14.71
N VAL A 149 -3.08 -5.87 -13.99
CA VAL A 149 -1.74 -6.51 -14.01
C VAL A 149 -1.85 -7.98 -13.66
N SER A 150 -2.58 -8.31 -12.59
CA SER A 150 -2.80 -9.69 -12.18
C SER A 150 -3.57 -10.51 -13.23
N ALA A 151 -4.54 -9.91 -13.93
CA ALA A 151 -5.26 -10.58 -15.02
C ALA A 151 -4.33 -10.91 -16.19
N TYR A 152 -3.41 -10.01 -16.55
CA TYR A 152 -2.40 -10.30 -17.58
C TYR A 152 -1.47 -11.46 -17.17
N THR A 153 -1.11 -11.61 -15.90
CA THR A 153 -0.33 -12.78 -15.46
C THR A 153 -1.08 -14.08 -15.61
N VAL A 154 -2.42 -14.08 -15.42
CA VAL A 154 -3.27 -15.25 -15.73
C VAL A 154 -3.23 -15.57 -17.21
N LEU A 155 -3.42 -14.57 -18.08
CA LEU A 155 -3.39 -14.77 -19.54
C LEU A 155 -2.03 -15.30 -20.02
N ASP A 156 -0.93 -14.72 -19.51
CA ASP A 156 0.44 -15.16 -19.81
C ASP A 156 0.61 -16.64 -19.46
N TYR A 157 0.24 -17.04 -18.27
CA TYR A 157 0.42 -18.39 -17.79
C TYR A 157 -0.34 -19.41 -18.66
N PHE A 158 -1.55 -19.09 -19.11
CA PHE A 158 -2.43 -19.97 -19.88
C PHE A 158 -2.29 -19.80 -21.41
N GLY A 159 -1.11 -19.42 -21.88
CA GLY A 159 -0.73 -19.47 -23.29
C GLY A 159 -0.58 -18.11 -23.98
N GLY A 160 -0.73 -17.01 -23.24
CA GLY A 160 -0.39 -15.68 -23.73
C GLY A 160 1.12 -15.45 -23.87
N PRO A 161 1.53 -14.36 -24.50
CA PRO A 161 2.93 -13.97 -24.53
C PRO A 161 3.34 -13.39 -23.18
N GLY A 162 4.54 -13.75 -22.72
CA GLY A 162 5.10 -13.19 -21.49
C GLY A 162 6.23 -14.01 -20.90
N VAL A 163 6.26 -14.11 -19.57
CA VAL A 163 7.38 -14.68 -18.82
C VAL A 163 7.02 -16.00 -18.13
N LEU A 164 5.73 -16.28 -17.88
CA LEU A 164 5.30 -17.36 -16.97
C LEU A 164 4.97 -18.66 -17.70
N GLY A 165 4.04 -18.63 -18.62
CA GLY A 165 3.42 -19.81 -19.20
C GLY A 165 4.18 -20.46 -20.34
N THR A 166 3.44 -21.15 -21.21
CA THR A 166 3.96 -21.89 -22.37
C THR A 166 3.83 -21.15 -23.69
N GLY A 167 3.27 -19.94 -23.66
CA GLY A 167 3.11 -19.10 -24.84
C GLY A 167 4.43 -18.51 -25.36
N ARG A 168 4.34 -17.51 -26.24
CA ARG A 168 5.52 -16.81 -26.78
C ARG A 168 6.31 -16.14 -25.65
N LYS A 169 7.54 -16.57 -25.43
CA LYS A 169 8.41 -16.01 -24.40
C LYS A 169 8.92 -14.62 -24.78
N VAL A 170 8.96 -13.75 -23.78
CA VAL A 170 9.50 -12.40 -23.88
C VAL A 170 10.70 -12.30 -22.94
N ALA A 171 11.80 -11.75 -23.44
CA ALA A 171 12.93 -11.42 -22.59
C ALA A 171 12.60 -10.19 -21.76
N VAL A 172 12.94 -10.23 -20.48
CA VAL A 172 12.82 -9.11 -19.55
C VAL A 172 14.24 -8.69 -19.17
N GLU A 173 14.56 -7.44 -19.39
CA GLU A 173 15.85 -6.90 -19.01
C GLU A 173 15.93 -6.69 -17.49
N PRO A 174 17.12 -6.85 -16.88
CA PRO A 174 17.28 -6.59 -15.45
C PRO A 174 16.80 -5.19 -15.05
N GLY A 175 15.88 -5.12 -14.09
CA GLY A 175 15.29 -3.87 -13.63
C GLY A 175 14.11 -3.35 -14.47
N GLU A 176 13.68 -4.10 -15.47
CA GLU A 176 12.46 -3.76 -16.22
C GLU A 176 11.23 -3.87 -15.32
N TYR A 177 10.35 -2.85 -15.41
CA TYR A 177 9.21 -2.72 -14.52
C TYR A 177 7.95 -3.29 -15.18
N LEU A 178 7.52 -4.48 -14.74
CA LEU A 178 6.39 -5.21 -15.32
C LEU A 178 5.06 -4.65 -14.79
N ASP A 179 4.80 -3.36 -15.03
CA ASP A 179 3.57 -2.67 -14.66
C ASP A 179 2.47 -2.84 -15.73
N LEU A 180 1.34 -2.17 -15.51
CA LEU A 180 0.21 -2.23 -16.43
C LEU A 180 0.60 -1.81 -17.86
N LYS A 181 1.42 -0.77 -18.00
CA LYS A 181 1.85 -0.30 -19.32
C LYS A 181 2.68 -1.35 -20.06
N TRP A 182 3.61 -2.01 -19.37
CA TRP A 182 4.42 -3.09 -19.93
C TRP A 182 3.53 -4.21 -20.47
N TRP A 183 2.56 -4.65 -19.67
CA TRP A 183 1.61 -5.68 -20.09
C TRP A 183 0.74 -5.24 -21.26
N GLN A 184 0.22 -4.03 -21.24
CA GLN A 184 -0.62 -3.51 -22.34
C GLN A 184 0.17 -3.40 -23.65
N ASP A 185 1.40 -2.91 -23.61
CA ASP A 185 2.27 -2.82 -24.79
C ASP A 185 2.55 -4.21 -25.37
N LEU A 186 2.84 -5.21 -24.52
CA LEU A 186 3.03 -6.58 -24.93
C LEU A 186 1.76 -7.17 -25.56
N TYR A 187 0.64 -7.03 -24.87
CA TYR A 187 -0.63 -7.63 -25.31
C TYR A 187 -1.26 -6.90 -26.50
N ALA A 188 -0.86 -5.69 -26.83
CA ALA A 188 -1.17 -5.04 -28.09
C ALA A 188 -0.55 -5.75 -29.31
N THR A 189 0.44 -6.62 -29.09
CA THR A 189 1.10 -7.42 -30.15
C THR A 189 0.51 -8.82 -30.32
N VAL A 190 -0.49 -9.19 -29.50
CA VAL A 190 -1.13 -10.54 -29.52
C VAL A 190 -1.89 -10.75 -30.80
N THR A 191 -1.58 -11.83 -31.51
CA THR A 191 -2.31 -12.22 -32.72
C THR A 191 -3.66 -12.86 -32.39
N PRO A 192 -4.62 -12.90 -33.35
CA PRO A 192 -5.87 -13.62 -33.14
C PRO A 192 -5.68 -15.11 -32.79
N GLU A 193 -4.64 -15.72 -33.32
CA GLU A 193 -4.29 -17.12 -33.06
C GLU A 193 -3.77 -17.29 -31.62
N GLU A 194 -2.87 -16.41 -31.16
CA GLU A 194 -2.42 -16.39 -29.77
C GLU A 194 -3.60 -16.17 -28.82
N LYS A 195 -4.46 -15.18 -29.11
CA LYS A 195 -5.66 -14.90 -28.31
C LYS A 195 -6.59 -16.11 -28.20
N ALA A 196 -6.79 -16.84 -29.29
CA ALA A 196 -7.62 -18.04 -29.34
C ALA A 196 -7.00 -19.25 -28.59
N ALA A 197 -5.69 -19.28 -28.45
CA ALA A 197 -4.95 -20.31 -27.70
C ALA A 197 -5.07 -20.16 -26.18
N ILE A 198 -5.31 -18.96 -25.67
CA ILE A 198 -5.44 -18.67 -24.24
C ILE A 198 -6.78 -19.24 -23.74
N LYS A 199 -6.71 -20.29 -22.93
CA LYS A 199 -7.90 -21.01 -22.42
C LYS A 199 -7.65 -21.49 -21.00
N ALA A 200 -8.58 -21.16 -20.10
CA ALA A 200 -8.61 -21.70 -18.74
C ALA A 200 -10.00 -21.51 -18.11
N THR A 201 -10.30 -22.32 -17.12
CA THR A 201 -11.46 -22.18 -16.26
C THR A 201 -11.01 -21.79 -14.86
N GLY A 202 -11.51 -20.68 -14.34
CA GLY A 202 -11.09 -20.16 -13.04
C GLY A 202 -12.23 -19.74 -12.15
N THR A 203 -11.87 -19.46 -10.88
CA THR A 203 -12.75 -18.85 -9.89
C THR A 203 -12.10 -17.62 -9.30
N ILE A 204 -12.92 -16.74 -8.69
CA ILE A 204 -12.49 -15.52 -8.03
C ILE A 204 -12.82 -15.60 -6.55
N ILE A 205 -11.82 -15.30 -5.70
CA ILE A 205 -11.99 -15.09 -4.27
C ILE A 205 -11.87 -13.59 -4.05
N GLU A 206 -13.02 -12.92 -3.88
CA GLU A 206 -13.07 -11.48 -3.68
C GLU A 206 -12.88 -11.08 -2.21
N GLY A 207 -12.61 -9.80 -1.97
CA GLY A 207 -12.56 -9.24 -0.62
C GLY A 207 -13.93 -9.14 0.03
N ILE A 208 -14.26 -7.98 0.59
CA ILE A 208 -15.58 -7.69 1.14
C ILE A 208 -16.53 -7.42 -0.05
N ALA A 209 -17.58 -8.21 -0.17
CA ALA A 209 -18.54 -8.08 -1.27
C ALA A 209 -19.18 -6.67 -1.27
N GLY A 210 -19.07 -5.98 -2.40
CA GLY A 210 -19.57 -4.62 -2.56
C GLY A 210 -18.73 -3.51 -1.89
N GLY A 211 -17.67 -3.86 -1.17
CA GLY A 211 -16.72 -2.90 -0.62
C GLY A 211 -15.89 -2.19 -1.71
N PHE A 212 -15.42 -0.98 -1.43
CA PHE A 212 -14.68 -0.14 -2.38
C PHE A 212 -13.51 -0.87 -3.05
N PHE A 213 -12.57 -1.39 -2.25
CA PHE A 213 -11.37 -2.05 -2.75
C PHE A 213 -11.67 -3.35 -3.50
N SER A 214 -12.63 -4.16 -3.02
CA SER A 214 -13.04 -5.39 -3.68
C SER A 214 -13.66 -5.10 -5.05
N THR A 215 -14.58 -4.15 -5.12
CA THR A 215 -15.24 -3.74 -6.36
C THR A 215 -14.25 -3.20 -7.38
N ALA A 216 -13.30 -2.34 -6.97
CA ALA A 216 -12.28 -1.80 -7.85
C ALA A 216 -11.40 -2.92 -8.45
N ARG A 217 -10.95 -3.87 -7.62
CA ARG A 217 -10.15 -5.02 -8.08
C ARG A 217 -10.94 -5.94 -9.01
N LEU A 218 -12.20 -6.23 -8.71
CA LEU A 218 -13.06 -7.04 -9.60
C LEU A 218 -13.24 -6.38 -10.97
N ILE A 219 -13.57 -5.09 -10.99
CA ILE A 219 -13.71 -4.33 -12.25
C ILE A 219 -12.42 -4.38 -13.05
N GLY A 220 -11.27 -4.14 -12.42
CA GLY A 220 -9.98 -4.20 -13.08
C GLY A 220 -9.67 -5.57 -13.66
N PHE A 221 -9.88 -6.64 -12.90
CA PHE A 221 -9.64 -8.01 -13.34
C PHE A 221 -10.51 -8.36 -14.55
N HIS A 222 -11.82 -8.11 -14.46
CA HIS A 222 -12.77 -8.37 -15.54
C HIS A 222 -12.51 -7.51 -16.78
N LYS A 223 -12.03 -6.29 -16.63
CA LYS A 223 -11.69 -5.40 -17.77
C LYS A 223 -10.66 -6.03 -18.73
N VAL A 224 -9.78 -6.89 -18.21
CA VAL A 224 -8.81 -7.61 -19.05
C VAL A 224 -9.28 -9.00 -19.40
N ILE A 225 -9.72 -9.78 -18.40
CA ILE A 225 -9.99 -11.19 -18.61
C ILE A 225 -11.18 -11.46 -19.56
N ASP A 226 -12.19 -10.60 -19.52
CA ASP A 226 -13.41 -10.74 -20.33
C ASP A 226 -13.18 -10.49 -21.84
N GLU A 227 -12.04 -9.90 -22.20
CA GLU A 227 -11.64 -9.77 -23.61
C GLU A 227 -11.16 -11.11 -24.22
N TYR A 228 -10.99 -12.15 -23.39
CA TYR A 228 -10.45 -13.45 -23.77
C TYR A 228 -11.50 -14.55 -23.60
N PRO A 229 -12.29 -14.86 -24.66
CA PRO A 229 -13.43 -15.77 -24.56
C PRO A 229 -13.07 -17.22 -24.23
N GLY A 230 -11.78 -17.56 -24.30
CA GLY A 230 -11.25 -18.86 -23.86
C GLY A 230 -11.11 -18.96 -22.34
N ILE A 231 -11.10 -17.85 -21.62
CA ILE A 231 -11.11 -17.83 -20.16
C ILE A 231 -12.56 -17.84 -19.66
N LYS A 232 -12.83 -18.70 -18.70
CA LYS A 232 -14.16 -18.84 -18.11
C LYS A 232 -14.09 -18.70 -16.60
N ILE A 233 -14.77 -17.71 -16.04
CA ILE A 233 -14.97 -17.58 -14.60
C ILE A 233 -16.27 -18.30 -14.22
N VAL A 234 -16.15 -19.35 -13.40
CA VAL A 234 -17.27 -20.23 -13.02
C VAL A 234 -17.83 -19.95 -11.63
N GLY A 235 -17.24 -19.00 -10.91
CA GLY A 235 -17.74 -18.55 -9.63
C GLY A 235 -16.92 -17.43 -9.01
N THR A 236 -17.61 -16.57 -8.24
CA THR A 236 -17.00 -15.52 -7.43
C THR A 236 -17.61 -15.58 -6.03
N LEU A 237 -16.78 -15.68 -5.00
CA LEU A 237 -17.22 -15.73 -3.60
C LEU A 237 -16.32 -14.83 -2.72
N PRO A 238 -16.89 -14.17 -1.71
CA PRO A 238 -16.15 -13.32 -0.78
C PRO A 238 -15.39 -14.13 0.27
N ALA A 239 -14.25 -13.55 0.74
CA ALA A 239 -13.50 -14.08 1.87
C ALA A 239 -12.98 -12.94 2.79
N ASP A 240 -13.53 -11.73 2.68
CA ASP A 240 -13.35 -10.58 3.59
C ASP A 240 -11.87 -10.30 3.92
N TRP A 241 -10.96 -10.43 2.96
CA TRP A 241 -9.51 -10.23 3.08
C TRP A 241 -8.83 -11.16 4.10
N ASN A 242 -9.47 -12.26 4.47
CA ASN A 242 -9.07 -13.14 5.56
C ASN A 242 -8.59 -14.50 5.06
N ARG A 243 -7.46 -14.99 5.59
CA ARG A 243 -6.83 -16.26 5.18
C ARG A 243 -7.72 -17.48 5.47
N GLU A 244 -8.32 -17.55 6.67
CA GLU A 244 -9.17 -18.69 7.05
C GLU A 244 -10.44 -18.75 6.19
N LYS A 245 -11.05 -17.59 5.90
CA LYS A 245 -12.17 -17.51 4.98
C LYS A 245 -11.73 -17.86 3.55
N GLY A 246 -10.52 -17.46 3.13
CA GLY A 246 -9.92 -17.86 1.86
C GLY A 246 -9.77 -19.36 1.73
N ILE A 247 -9.32 -20.06 2.79
CA ILE A 247 -9.29 -21.54 2.83
C ILE A 247 -10.68 -22.10 2.57
N LYS A 248 -11.66 -21.64 3.35
CA LYS A 248 -13.03 -22.17 3.23
C LYS A 248 -13.65 -21.91 1.86
N THR A 249 -13.49 -20.71 1.32
CA THR A 249 -13.99 -20.35 -0.02
C THR A 249 -13.34 -21.21 -1.10
N ALA A 250 -12.05 -21.47 -0.98
CA ALA A 250 -11.35 -22.37 -1.91
C ALA A 250 -11.82 -23.82 -1.79
N GLU A 251 -12.07 -24.33 -0.57
CA GLU A 251 -12.67 -25.64 -0.35
C GLU A 251 -14.06 -25.78 -1.00
N ASP A 252 -14.89 -24.73 -0.91
CA ASP A 252 -16.20 -24.70 -1.53
C ASP A 252 -16.06 -24.76 -3.08
N PHE A 253 -15.11 -24.01 -3.67
CA PHE A 253 -14.81 -24.08 -5.10
C PHE A 253 -14.26 -25.46 -5.52
N LEU A 254 -13.36 -26.04 -4.76
CA LEU A 254 -12.79 -27.35 -5.05
C LEU A 254 -13.84 -28.47 -4.98
N THR A 255 -14.83 -28.30 -4.10
CA THR A 255 -15.98 -29.23 -3.99
C THR A 255 -16.94 -29.08 -5.18
N ALA A 256 -17.22 -27.85 -5.59
CA ALA A 256 -18.12 -27.57 -6.71
C ALA A 256 -17.52 -27.91 -8.08
N ASN A 257 -16.19 -27.92 -8.19
CA ASN A 257 -15.46 -28.17 -9.42
C ASN A 257 -14.63 -29.44 -9.34
N PRO A 258 -15.10 -30.58 -9.87
CA PRO A 258 -14.35 -31.83 -9.87
C PRO A 258 -12.97 -31.72 -10.54
N ARG A 259 -12.11 -32.70 -10.30
CA ARG A 259 -10.78 -32.75 -10.95
C ARG A 259 -10.88 -32.64 -12.46
N GLY A 260 -9.99 -31.83 -13.05
CA GLY A 260 -9.95 -31.58 -14.51
C GLY A 260 -10.94 -30.53 -14.98
N THR A 261 -11.62 -29.79 -14.09
CA THR A 261 -12.61 -28.77 -14.49
C THR A 261 -12.27 -27.35 -14.00
N LEU A 262 -11.22 -27.20 -13.19
CA LEU A 262 -10.77 -25.92 -12.66
C LEU A 262 -9.25 -25.82 -12.83
N ASP A 263 -8.80 -24.77 -13.53
CA ASP A 263 -7.39 -24.54 -13.85
C ASP A 263 -6.74 -23.53 -12.92
N PHE A 264 -7.51 -22.55 -12.40
CA PHE A 264 -6.95 -21.55 -11.50
C PHE A 264 -7.96 -20.98 -10.50
N MET A 265 -7.42 -20.38 -9.44
CA MET A 265 -8.12 -19.44 -8.57
C MET A 265 -7.37 -18.12 -8.57
N TRP A 266 -8.06 -17.03 -8.82
CA TRP A 266 -7.55 -15.69 -8.57
C TRP A 266 -8.12 -15.19 -7.26
N ALA A 267 -7.25 -14.78 -6.33
CA ALA A 267 -7.63 -14.16 -5.07
C ALA A 267 -7.26 -12.68 -5.09
N ALA A 268 -8.21 -11.83 -4.72
CA ALA A 268 -8.02 -10.39 -4.75
C ALA A 268 -6.98 -9.87 -3.73
N SER A 269 -6.50 -10.71 -2.80
CA SER A 269 -5.41 -10.36 -1.87
C SER A 269 -4.55 -11.56 -1.51
N ASN A 270 -3.34 -11.26 -1.02
CA ASN A 270 -2.36 -12.23 -0.56
C ASN A 270 -2.91 -13.20 0.49
N GLU A 271 -3.53 -12.71 1.56
CA GLU A 271 -4.03 -13.56 2.64
C GLU A 271 -5.05 -14.59 2.13
N MET A 272 -5.96 -14.17 1.26
CA MET A 272 -6.94 -15.09 0.66
C MET A 272 -6.27 -16.07 -0.31
N GLY A 273 -5.28 -15.62 -1.10
CA GLY A 273 -4.50 -16.45 -2.01
C GLY A 273 -3.66 -17.51 -1.28
N MET A 274 -3.04 -17.14 -0.17
CA MET A 274 -2.33 -18.08 0.71
C MET A 274 -3.28 -19.13 1.29
N GLY A 275 -4.50 -18.70 1.66
CA GLY A 275 -5.55 -19.61 2.08
C GLY A 275 -5.95 -20.58 0.98
N ALA A 276 -6.18 -20.08 -0.24
CA ALA A 276 -6.52 -20.91 -1.39
C ALA A 276 -5.42 -21.92 -1.74
N MET A 277 -4.15 -21.51 -1.69
CA MET A 277 -3.00 -22.41 -1.90
C MET A 277 -3.02 -23.58 -0.91
N LEU A 278 -3.23 -23.30 0.38
CA LEU A 278 -3.30 -24.33 1.40
C LEU A 278 -4.47 -25.31 1.18
N ALA A 279 -5.64 -24.81 0.78
CA ALA A 279 -6.80 -25.65 0.47
C ALA A 279 -6.54 -26.56 -0.74
N VAL A 280 -5.92 -26.04 -1.79
CA VAL A 280 -5.54 -26.80 -2.99
C VAL A 280 -4.55 -27.92 -2.65
N GLU A 281 -3.53 -27.61 -1.83
CA GLU A 281 -2.53 -28.58 -1.37
C GLU A 281 -3.13 -29.67 -0.47
N ALA A 282 -4.05 -29.29 0.43
CA ALA A 282 -4.69 -30.24 1.35
C ALA A 282 -5.43 -31.36 0.59
N VAL A 283 -6.01 -31.07 -0.57
CA VAL A 283 -6.68 -32.04 -1.43
C VAL A 283 -5.79 -32.56 -2.57
N ARG A 284 -4.50 -32.19 -2.58
CA ARG A 284 -3.48 -32.63 -3.56
C ARG A 284 -3.87 -32.28 -5.01
N ARG A 285 -4.31 -31.05 -5.25
CA ARG A 285 -4.67 -30.55 -6.59
C ARG A 285 -3.72 -29.46 -7.11
N GLN A 286 -2.55 -29.28 -6.51
CA GLN A 286 -1.53 -28.30 -6.89
C GLN A 286 -0.96 -28.52 -8.31
N ASP A 287 -1.07 -29.71 -8.86
CA ASP A 287 -0.67 -29.99 -10.26
C ASP A 287 -1.76 -29.59 -11.28
N GLU A 288 -2.92 -29.17 -10.80
CA GLU A 288 -4.12 -28.88 -11.60
C GLU A 288 -4.59 -27.43 -11.42
N VAL A 289 -4.62 -26.93 -10.18
CA VAL A 289 -5.18 -25.62 -9.86
C VAL A 289 -4.07 -24.65 -9.45
N THR A 290 -3.88 -23.63 -10.26
CA THR A 290 -2.86 -22.59 -10.06
C THR A 290 -3.45 -21.43 -9.30
N ILE A 291 -2.66 -20.84 -8.36
CA ILE A 291 -3.08 -19.69 -7.57
C ILE A 291 -2.41 -18.41 -8.09
N PHE A 292 -3.23 -17.40 -8.34
CA PHE A 292 -2.81 -16.03 -8.63
C PHE A 292 -3.39 -15.10 -7.58
N THR A 293 -2.63 -14.09 -7.18
CA THR A 293 -3.09 -13.15 -6.17
C THR A 293 -2.43 -11.79 -6.29
N ASN A 294 -2.93 -10.85 -5.52
CA ASN A 294 -2.37 -9.52 -5.36
C ASN A 294 -1.74 -9.38 -3.99
N ASP A 295 -1.00 -8.30 -3.82
CA ASP A 295 -0.20 -7.97 -2.65
C ASP A 295 1.05 -8.88 -2.60
N VAL A 296 2.13 -8.45 -2.02
CA VAL A 296 3.33 -9.29 -1.86
C VAL A 296 3.82 -9.17 -0.43
N THR A 297 4.06 -10.33 0.19
CA THR A 297 4.65 -10.42 1.53
C THR A 297 5.95 -11.20 1.48
N PRO A 298 6.81 -11.10 2.50
CA PRO A 298 7.97 -11.99 2.62
C PRO A 298 7.60 -13.47 2.53
N GLU A 299 6.47 -13.85 3.12
CA GLU A 299 5.97 -15.24 3.07
C GLU A 299 5.59 -15.67 1.65
N SER A 300 4.82 -14.85 0.93
CA SER A 300 4.39 -15.23 -0.42
C SER A 300 5.51 -15.16 -1.45
N ALA A 301 6.47 -14.25 -1.30
CA ALA A 301 7.66 -14.24 -2.13
C ALA A 301 8.43 -15.56 -2.02
N GLU A 302 8.49 -16.16 -0.83
CA GLU A 302 9.08 -17.48 -0.64
C GLU A 302 8.25 -18.57 -1.34
N ARG A 303 6.90 -18.50 -1.27
CA ARG A 303 6.02 -19.46 -1.98
C ARG A 303 6.17 -19.37 -3.50
N VAL A 304 6.42 -18.18 -4.03
CA VAL A 304 6.73 -17.99 -5.46
C VAL A 304 8.09 -18.60 -5.81
N ARG A 305 9.14 -18.40 -4.98
CA ARG A 305 10.44 -19.05 -5.18
C ARG A 305 10.37 -20.56 -5.15
N GLU A 306 9.56 -21.12 -4.25
CA GLU A 306 9.29 -22.56 -4.13
C GLU A 306 8.47 -23.11 -5.31
N GLY A 307 7.85 -22.25 -6.12
CA GLY A 307 6.95 -22.64 -7.21
C GLY A 307 5.57 -23.12 -6.74
N ARG A 308 5.18 -22.80 -5.49
CA ARG A 308 3.84 -23.09 -4.93
C ARG A 308 2.81 -22.06 -5.33
N MET A 309 3.25 -20.87 -5.70
CA MET A 309 2.49 -19.82 -6.35
C MET A 309 3.26 -19.39 -7.60
N VAL A 310 2.56 -18.92 -8.62
CA VAL A 310 3.18 -18.58 -9.91
C VAL A 310 3.67 -17.14 -9.93
N ALA A 311 2.81 -16.23 -9.56
CA ALA A 311 3.09 -14.80 -9.54
C ALA A 311 2.13 -14.07 -8.62
N GLU A 312 2.54 -12.89 -8.20
CA GLU A 312 1.71 -11.93 -7.48
C GLU A 312 1.89 -10.53 -8.06
N THR A 313 0.89 -9.68 -7.89
CA THR A 313 1.03 -8.26 -8.17
C THR A 313 1.39 -7.52 -6.89
N THR A 314 2.55 -6.86 -6.87
CA THR A 314 3.00 -6.07 -5.71
C THR A 314 2.44 -4.66 -5.74
N HIS A 315 2.26 -4.07 -4.56
CA HIS A 315 1.77 -2.71 -4.35
C HIS A 315 2.69 -1.86 -3.46
N GLY A 316 3.91 -2.35 -3.15
CA GLY A 316 4.90 -1.58 -2.42
C GLY A 316 4.58 -1.35 -0.94
N PHE A 317 4.21 -2.38 -0.19
CA PHE A 317 3.86 -2.22 1.23
C PHE A 317 5.02 -1.75 2.11
N ALA A 318 6.27 -2.04 1.75
CA ALA A 318 7.44 -1.48 2.41
C ALA A 318 7.56 0.03 2.13
N ASP A 319 7.28 0.43 0.89
CA ASP A 319 7.27 1.84 0.48
C ASP A 319 6.24 2.65 1.25
N TRP A 320 5.05 2.07 1.54
CA TRP A 320 4.01 2.76 2.31
C TRP A 320 4.49 3.20 3.69
N GLY A 321 5.19 2.31 4.40
CA GLY A 321 5.72 2.63 5.71
C GLY A 321 6.88 3.61 5.63
N TRP A 322 7.83 3.34 4.75
CA TRP A 322 9.04 4.12 4.60
C TRP A 322 8.76 5.57 4.20
N TYR A 323 8.10 5.78 3.06
CA TYR A 323 7.74 7.13 2.60
C TYR A 323 6.57 7.71 3.41
N GLY A 324 5.72 6.88 4.02
CA GLY A 324 4.69 7.32 4.95
C GLY A 324 5.26 8.07 6.14
N VAL A 325 6.40 7.64 6.67
CA VAL A 325 7.11 8.38 7.75
C VAL A 325 7.70 9.68 7.22
N GLU A 326 8.35 9.68 6.06
CA GLU A 326 8.87 10.91 5.47
C GLU A 326 7.76 11.97 5.35
N TYR A 327 6.64 11.59 4.76
CA TYR A 327 5.53 12.50 4.51
C TYR A 327 4.83 12.93 5.80
N ALA A 328 4.73 12.04 6.78
CA ALA A 328 4.20 12.38 8.09
C ALA A 328 5.12 13.38 8.82
N VAL A 329 6.43 13.17 8.80
CA VAL A 329 7.40 14.11 9.38
C VAL A 329 7.33 15.46 8.69
N ARG A 330 7.27 15.51 7.36
CA ARG A 330 7.11 16.76 6.60
C ARG A 330 5.80 17.46 6.97
N ALA A 331 4.70 16.74 7.08
CA ALA A 331 3.40 17.28 7.47
C ALA A 331 3.43 17.85 8.91
N ALA A 332 4.02 17.11 9.87
CA ALA A 332 4.18 17.56 11.26
C ALA A 332 5.05 18.81 11.38
N LEU A 333 6.02 18.97 10.48
CA LEU A 333 6.89 20.16 10.40
C LEU A 333 6.29 21.28 9.55
N GLU A 334 5.06 21.13 9.09
CA GLU A 334 4.37 22.08 8.19
C GLU A 334 5.15 22.35 6.89
N LEU A 335 5.91 21.38 6.41
CA LEU A 335 6.63 21.43 5.13
C LEU A 335 5.71 20.96 3.99
N ASP A 336 6.12 21.29 2.77
CA ASP A 336 5.40 20.81 1.58
C ASP A 336 5.47 19.28 1.48
N VAL A 337 4.31 18.66 1.28
CA VAL A 337 4.16 17.21 1.09
C VAL A 337 3.60 16.96 -0.32
N PRO A 338 4.19 16.05 -1.10
CA PRO A 338 3.57 15.64 -2.35
C PRO A 338 2.14 15.15 -2.13
N PRO A 339 1.14 15.67 -2.85
CA PRO A 339 -0.27 15.31 -2.59
C PRO A 339 -0.58 13.85 -2.91
N ILE A 340 0.18 13.24 -3.82
CA ILE A 340 0.01 11.84 -4.27
C ILE A 340 1.40 11.22 -4.42
N PHE A 341 1.56 10.02 -3.87
CA PHE A 341 2.67 9.12 -4.14
C PHE A 341 2.11 7.81 -4.72
N ASP A 342 2.21 7.70 -6.04
CA ASP A 342 1.71 6.55 -6.78
C ASP A 342 2.78 5.45 -6.85
N ILE A 343 2.51 4.34 -6.20
CA ILE A 343 3.32 3.13 -6.24
C ILE A 343 2.72 2.21 -7.30
N ARG A 344 3.17 2.35 -8.53
CA ARG A 344 2.64 1.58 -9.65
C ARG A 344 2.71 0.07 -9.40
N PRO A 345 1.57 -0.65 -9.48
CA PRO A 345 1.55 -2.09 -9.32
C PRO A 345 2.38 -2.79 -10.40
N ARG A 346 3.11 -3.83 -10.03
CA ARG A 346 3.91 -4.63 -10.97
C ARG A 346 3.92 -6.10 -10.61
N THR A 347 4.24 -6.94 -11.58
CA THR A 347 4.31 -8.38 -11.41
C THR A 347 5.59 -8.80 -10.69
N MET A 348 5.42 -9.56 -9.61
CA MET A 348 6.47 -10.39 -9.02
C MET A 348 6.29 -11.84 -9.47
N TYR A 349 7.35 -12.47 -9.91
CA TYR A 349 7.41 -13.88 -10.26
C TYR A 349 8.79 -14.43 -9.84
N LYS A 350 9.04 -15.70 -10.08
CA LYS A 350 10.20 -16.40 -9.50
C LYS A 350 11.53 -15.71 -9.79
N GLU A 351 11.74 -15.27 -11.04
CA GLU A 351 13.02 -14.73 -11.51
C GLU A 351 13.31 -13.32 -10.98
N ASN A 352 12.30 -12.56 -10.58
CA ASN A 352 12.47 -11.22 -10.01
C ASN A 352 12.11 -11.11 -8.52
N ALA A 353 11.75 -12.21 -7.86
CA ALA A 353 11.28 -12.19 -6.47
C ALA A 353 12.31 -11.61 -5.48
N ASP A 354 13.60 -11.70 -5.79
CA ASP A 354 14.69 -11.15 -4.96
C ASP A 354 14.77 -9.61 -5.02
N GLU A 355 14.08 -8.97 -5.96
CA GLU A 355 13.99 -7.51 -6.00
C GLU A 355 13.04 -6.95 -4.94
N PHE A 356 12.14 -7.79 -4.41
CA PHE A 356 11.09 -7.40 -3.47
C PHE A 356 11.41 -7.79 -2.03
N TYR A 357 11.80 -9.02 -1.80
CA TYR A 357 12.08 -9.56 -0.46
C TYR A 357 13.24 -10.57 -0.51
N PRO A 358 14.01 -10.71 0.58
CA PRO A 358 13.75 -10.17 1.93
C PRO A 358 14.09 -8.68 2.12
N GLU A 359 14.85 -8.07 1.23
CA GLU A 359 15.33 -6.69 1.37
C GLU A 359 14.81 -5.82 0.22
N PRO A 360 13.62 -5.19 0.38
CA PRO A 360 13.09 -4.30 -0.63
C PRO A 360 14.03 -3.11 -0.85
N LYS A 361 14.19 -2.71 -2.11
CA LYS A 361 15.02 -1.56 -2.48
C LYS A 361 14.23 -0.28 -2.25
N LEU A 362 14.54 0.40 -1.14
CA LEU A 362 13.98 1.69 -0.79
C LEU A 362 15.04 2.77 -0.98
N GLU A 363 14.66 3.88 -1.61
CA GLU A 363 15.58 5.03 -1.73
C GLU A 363 15.75 5.68 -0.35
N PRO A 364 16.97 6.08 0.02
CA PRO A 364 17.24 6.77 1.28
C PRO A 364 16.47 8.10 1.36
N ILE A 365 15.96 8.41 2.54
CA ILE A 365 15.31 9.70 2.83
C ILE A 365 16.39 10.72 3.20
N ASP A 366 16.35 11.90 2.59
CA ASP A 366 17.27 13.00 2.89
C ASP A 366 16.78 13.80 4.11
N TRP A 367 17.01 13.25 5.31
CA TRP A 367 16.62 13.87 6.56
C TRP A 367 17.36 15.21 6.81
N ASP A 368 18.56 15.37 6.28
CA ASP A 368 19.32 16.63 6.42
C ASP A 368 18.68 17.74 5.60
N ALA A 369 18.19 17.44 4.39
CA ALA A 369 17.43 18.39 3.59
C ALA A 369 16.11 18.80 4.28
N ILE A 370 15.38 17.85 4.86
CA ILE A 370 14.14 18.12 5.61
C ILE A 370 14.40 19.03 6.81
N LYS A 371 15.44 18.75 7.60
CA LYS A 371 15.86 19.62 8.74
C LYS A 371 16.23 21.03 8.27
N ALA A 372 17.01 21.12 7.20
CA ALA A 372 17.45 22.42 6.67
C ALA A 372 16.25 23.24 6.16
N GLU A 373 15.30 22.61 5.46
CA GLU A 373 14.07 23.25 4.99
C GLU A 373 13.23 23.79 6.16
N TYR A 374 13.06 22.98 7.22
CA TYR A 374 12.30 23.38 8.40
C TYR A 374 12.97 24.55 9.15
N LEU A 375 14.29 24.50 9.34
CA LEU A 375 15.03 25.54 10.08
C LEU A 375 15.15 26.86 9.30
N ALA A 376 14.93 26.82 7.97
CA ALA A 376 14.95 28.00 7.11
C ALA A 376 13.60 28.75 7.05
N LYS A 377 12.49 28.14 7.45
CA LYS A 377 11.17 28.77 7.61
C LYS A 377 11.09 29.57 8.90
#